data_a01d3ac2180c8ff9d15d4bd4f90ccd45
#
_entry.id   a01d3ac2180c8ff9d15d4bd4f90ccd45
#
_cell.length_a   1.000
_cell.length_b   1.000
_cell.length_c   1.000
_cell.angle_alpha   90.00
_cell.angle_beta   90.00
_cell.angle_gamma   90.00
#
_symmetry.space_group_name_H-M   'P 1'
#
loop_
_entity.id
_entity.type
_entity.pdbx_description
1 polymer ?
#
loop_
_entity_poly.entity_id
_entity_poly.type
_entity_poly.pdbx_seq_one_letter_code
_entity_poly.pdbx_strand_id
1 'polypeptide(L)'
;MKKTLKQNISITPANIKETIDLAYKIANPVCEIAAGKCDSQNLKKYGCAIFESSLGASGIGDVGLLTNIVENYPIAKNKRTASEAKSQIFNCSIVAIQKETLDEFYKNIEHKKINTFSLNNNADVTVKNIEYDLDKTLFDISYNNIITANGEVISGEFKVETFAPGKHHVKNVLGVIATCLSLNIPKEKIIKGLANYKGIKGRTNKKIIENSTIIEEINPGINTKAIEESINMIRNLDDYYIAIGGDYGITCEEIDESKVSTYLDTLDYNIILTGEVGEGILKKMNKPVKYSKNFQDVYKQAIHNNKNLLLIYRSDYRKLNKR
;
A
#
# COMPACT_ATOMS: atom_id res chain seq x y z
N MET A 1 -36.28 -6.19 4.72
CA MET A 1 -36.55 -6.65 3.34
C MET A 1 -35.23 -6.62 2.56
N LYS A 2 -34.60 -7.78 2.36
CA LYS A 2 -33.42 -7.91 1.50
C LYS A 2 -33.90 -7.91 0.05
N LYS A 3 -33.76 -6.80 -0.67
CA LYS A 3 -33.91 -6.81 -2.13
C LYS A 3 -32.64 -7.42 -2.72
N THR A 4 -32.78 -8.57 -3.34
CA THR A 4 -31.77 -9.22 -4.18
C THR A 4 -31.52 -8.29 -5.38
N LEU A 5 -30.41 -7.58 -5.38
CA LEU A 5 -29.96 -6.80 -6.54
C LEU A 5 -29.30 -7.74 -7.54
N LYS A 6 -30.00 -8.04 -8.63
CA LYS A 6 -29.34 -8.56 -9.85
C LYS A 6 -28.48 -7.43 -10.40
N GLN A 7 -27.17 -7.56 -10.32
CA GLN A 7 -26.25 -6.55 -10.84
C GLN A 7 -25.57 -7.00 -12.10
N ASN A 8 -25.86 -6.32 -13.19
CA ASN A 8 -24.92 -6.20 -14.30
C ASN A 8 -23.96 -5.07 -13.94
N ILE A 9 -22.82 -5.40 -13.33
CA ILE A 9 -21.79 -4.41 -13.01
C ILE A 9 -21.06 -4.08 -14.30
N SER A 10 -21.44 -2.99 -14.94
CA SER A 10 -20.69 -2.41 -16.05
C SER A 10 -19.57 -1.53 -15.48
N ILE A 11 -18.39 -2.11 -15.25
CA ILE A 11 -17.22 -1.35 -14.82
C ILE A 11 -16.54 -0.79 -16.06
N THR A 12 -16.49 0.55 -16.16
CA THR A 12 -15.76 1.22 -17.25
C THR A 12 -14.26 1.17 -17.02
N PRO A 13 -13.42 1.27 -18.07
CA PRO A 13 -11.96 1.34 -17.92
C PRO A 13 -11.46 2.46 -16.99
N ALA A 14 -12.17 3.58 -16.91
CA ALA A 14 -11.87 4.67 -15.98
C ALA A 14 -12.04 4.24 -14.52
N ASN A 15 -13.09 3.49 -14.19
CA ASN A 15 -13.35 3.04 -12.83
C ASN A 15 -12.33 2.01 -12.34
N ILE A 16 -11.78 1.19 -13.24
CA ILE A 16 -10.72 0.24 -12.90
C ILE A 16 -9.44 0.99 -12.53
N LYS A 17 -9.09 2.03 -13.27
CA LYS A 17 -7.94 2.89 -12.95
C LYS A 17 -8.12 3.53 -11.57
N GLU A 18 -9.29 4.10 -11.29
CA GLU A 18 -9.61 4.70 -10.00
C GLU A 18 -9.58 3.68 -8.87
N THR A 19 -10.06 2.45 -9.10
CA THR A 19 -10.00 1.35 -8.13
C THR A 19 -8.54 0.99 -7.83
N ILE A 20 -7.72 0.87 -8.85
CA ILE A 20 -6.30 0.57 -8.71
C ILE A 20 -5.57 1.74 -8.05
N ASP A 21 -5.76 2.96 -8.51
CA ASP A 21 -5.17 4.17 -7.94
C ASP A 21 -5.55 4.33 -6.46
N LEU A 22 -6.78 4.01 -6.09
CA LEU A 22 -7.26 4.11 -4.71
C LEU A 22 -6.69 3.00 -3.84
N ALA A 23 -6.66 1.75 -4.30
CA ALA A 23 -6.06 0.64 -3.57
C ALA A 23 -4.57 0.89 -3.28
N TYR A 24 -3.86 1.58 -4.15
CA TYR A 24 -2.48 2.04 -3.90
C TYR A 24 -2.38 3.27 -2.99
N LYS A 25 -3.39 4.14 -2.95
CA LYS A 25 -3.43 5.30 -2.03
C LYS A 25 -3.51 4.89 -0.57
N ILE A 26 -3.90 3.67 -0.30
CA ILE A 26 -4.29 3.22 1.02
C ILE A 26 -3.08 2.59 1.71
N ALA A 27 -2.41 3.37 2.53
CA ALA A 27 -1.27 2.92 3.32
C ALA A 27 -1.69 2.05 4.53
N ASN A 28 -2.98 2.03 4.85
CA ASN A 28 -3.56 1.22 5.93
C ASN A 28 -4.96 0.78 5.51
N PRO A 29 -5.03 -0.15 4.60
CA PRO A 29 -6.18 -0.22 3.75
C PRO A 29 -7.23 -1.20 4.21
N VAL A 30 -8.30 -0.63 4.66
CA VAL A 30 -9.61 -1.22 4.50
C VAL A 30 -10.30 -0.47 3.37
N CYS A 31 -10.57 -1.15 2.29
CA CYS A 31 -11.41 -0.63 1.20
C CYS A 31 -12.74 -1.37 1.18
N GLU A 32 -13.79 -0.62 1.12
CA GLU A 32 -15.13 -1.14 0.86
C GLU A 32 -15.59 -0.65 -0.51
N ILE A 33 -15.98 -1.58 -1.34
CA ILE A 33 -16.42 -1.29 -2.69
C ILE A 33 -17.92 -1.58 -2.78
N ALA A 34 -18.70 -0.54 -2.96
CA ALA A 34 -20.13 -0.65 -3.22
C ALA A 34 -20.36 -0.50 -4.73
N ALA A 35 -20.76 -1.59 -5.37
CA ALA A 35 -21.09 -1.59 -6.77
C ALA A 35 -22.59 -1.40 -6.93
N GLY A 36 -23.00 -0.29 -7.57
CA GLY A 36 -24.39 -0.05 -7.98
C GLY A 36 -25.40 0.32 -6.90
N LYS A 37 -24.98 0.57 -5.65
CA LYS A 37 -25.91 0.85 -4.53
C LYS A 37 -26.12 2.32 -4.18
N CYS A 38 -25.38 3.23 -4.78
CA CYS A 38 -25.51 4.64 -4.45
C CYS A 38 -26.55 5.35 -5.31
N ASP A 39 -27.62 5.80 -4.67
CA ASP A 39 -28.73 6.54 -5.31
C ASP A 39 -28.44 8.01 -5.60
N SER A 40 -27.23 8.51 -5.37
CA SER A 40 -26.90 9.87 -5.73
C SER A 40 -26.74 10.04 -7.25
N GLN A 41 -27.24 11.14 -7.79
CA GLN A 41 -27.21 11.40 -9.24
C GLN A 41 -25.79 11.34 -9.85
N ASN A 42 -24.75 11.57 -9.04
CA ASN A 42 -23.36 11.51 -9.45
C ASN A 42 -22.82 10.07 -9.56
N LEU A 43 -23.35 9.11 -8.81
CA LEU A 43 -22.84 7.73 -8.76
C LEU A 43 -23.46 6.83 -9.83
N LYS A 44 -24.62 7.17 -10.37
CA LYS A 44 -25.19 6.51 -11.55
C LYS A 44 -24.25 6.54 -12.76
N LYS A 45 -23.34 7.52 -12.81
CA LYS A 45 -22.35 7.70 -13.88
C LYS A 45 -21.16 6.74 -13.77
N TYR A 46 -20.84 6.22 -12.58
CA TYR A 46 -19.57 5.54 -12.33
C TYR A 46 -19.68 4.02 -12.14
N GLY A 47 -20.84 3.46 -11.93
CA GLY A 47 -21.08 2.02 -11.77
C GLY A 47 -20.44 1.37 -10.55
N CYS A 48 -19.53 2.08 -9.85
CA CYS A 48 -18.79 1.61 -8.68
C CYS A 48 -18.40 2.79 -7.78
N ALA A 49 -18.49 2.61 -6.46
CA ALA A 49 -18.00 3.54 -5.46
C ALA A 49 -16.98 2.83 -4.57
N ILE A 50 -15.85 3.49 -4.29
CA ILE A 50 -14.78 2.95 -3.48
C ILE A 50 -14.58 3.86 -2.28
N PHE A 51 -14.64 3.29 -1.08
CA PHE A 51 -14.47 3.99 0.18
C PHE A 51 -13.19 3.50 0.88
N GLU A 52 -12.30 4.43 1.18
CA GLU A 52 -11.18 4.19 2.08
C GLU A 52 -11.64 4.34 3.53
N SER A 53 -11.23 3.41 4.40
CA SER A 53 -11.52 3.44 5.82
C SER A 53 -10.24 3.20 6.62
N SER A 54 -9.69 4.23 7.25
CA SER A 54 -8.41 4.12 7.98
C SER A 54 -8.59 3.58 9.40
N LEU A 55 -9.64 4.01 10.10
CA LEU A 55 -9.87 3.66 11.52
C LEU A 55 -10.76 2.45 11.75
N GLY A 56 -11.32 1.88 10.70
CA GLY A 56 -12.23 0.75 10.79
C GLY A 56 -12.96 0.52 9.48
N ALA A 57 -13.87 -0.46 9.45
CA ALA A 57 -14.72 -0.73 8.30
C ALA A 57 -16.18 -0.43 8.62
N SER A 58 -17.01 -0.11 7.63
CA SER A 58 -18.46 0.02 7.80
C SER A 58 -19.20 -1.30 7.55
N GLY A 59 -18.61 -2.18 6.75
CA GLY A 59 -19.19 -3.48 6.41
C GLY A 59 -20.39 -3.42 5.48
N ILE A 60 -20.59 -2.32 4.77
CA ILE A 60 -21.74 -2.12 3.87
C ILE A 60 -21.42 -2.35 2.39
N GLY A 61 -20.16 -2.56 2.05
CA GLY A 61 -19.69 -2.81 0.68
C GLY A 61 -20.12 -4.17 0.13
N ASP A 62 -20.14 -4.32 -1.20
CA ASP A 62 -20.29 -5.62 -1.86
C ASP A 62 -19.01 -6.43 -1.74
N VAL A 63 -17.85 -5.78 -1.87
CA VAL A 63 -16.54 -6.37 -1.64
C VAL A 63 -15.78 -5.51 -0.65
N GLY A 64 -15.27 -6.13 0.41
CA GLY A 64 -14.32 -5.54 1.35
C GLY A 64 -12.91 -5.98 1.01
N LEU A 65 -11.94 -5.05 1.02
CA LEU A 65 -10.52 -5.37 0.89
C LEU A 65 -9.79 -5.03 2.19
N LEU A 66 -9.09 -6.01 2.75
CA LEU A 66 -8.15 -5.80 3.86
C LEU A 66 -6.76 -6.26 3.43
N THR A 67 -5.85 -5.33 3.19
CA THR A 67 -4.52 -5.67 2.66
C THR A 67 -3.59 -6.22 3.74
N ASN A 68 -3.49 -5.55 4.90
CA ASN A 68 -2.71 -6.07 6.03
C ASN A 68 -3.04 -5.30 7.33
N ILE A 69 -2.55 -5.84 8.44
CA ILE A 69 -2.43 -5.15 9.72
C ILE A 69 -0.97 -5.31 10.15
N VAL A 70 -0.16 -4.28 9.90
CA VAL A 70 1.28 -4.31 10.23
C VAL A 70 1.50 -4.22 11.74
N GLU A 71 0.71 -3.37 12.39
CA GLU A 71 0.73 -3.18 13.85
C GLU A 71 -0.71 -3.16 14.35
N ASN A 72 -0.97 -3.96 15.39
CA ASN A 72 -2.30 -4.02 16.02
C ASN A 72 -2.38 -3.03 17.17
N TYR A 73 -2.29 -1.74 16.84
CA TYR A 73 -2.29 -0.66 17.81
C TYR A 73 -3.67 -0.41 18.43
N PRO A 74 -3.70 0.14 19.66
CA PRO A 74 -4.94 0.53 20.29
C PRO A 74 -5.55 1.77 19.66
N ILE A 75 -6.86 1.76 19.46
CA ILE A 75 -7.64 2.89 18.93
C ILE A 75 -8.76 3.28 19.91
N ALA A 76 -9.46 4.38 19.61
CA ALA A 76 -10.58 4.85 20.41
C ALA A 76 -10.25 4.98 21.92
N LYS A 77 -9.10 5.57 22.27
CA LYS A 77 -8.61 5.71 23.65
C LYS A 77 -8.44 4.35 24.35
N ASN A 78 -7.80 3.40 23.68
CA ASN A 78 -7.55 2.03 24.16
C ASN A 78 -8.80 1.15 24.33
N LYS A 79 -9.95 1.54 23.78
CA LYS A 79 -11.18 0.75 23.88
C LYS A 79 -11.24 -0.40 22.87
N ARG A 80 -10.48 -0.32 21.80
CA ARG A 80 -10.41 -1.33 20.73
C ARG A 80 -9.00 -1.39 20.14
N THR A 81 -8.68 -2.50 19.52
CA THR A 81 -7.49 -2.65 18.67
C THR A 81 -7.81 -2.34 17.21
N ALA A 82 -6.78 -2.14 16.41
CA ALA A 82 -6.94 -1.93 14.96
C ALA A 82 -7.61 -3.14 14.29
N SER A 83 -7.28 -4.37 14.69
CA SER A 83 -7.91 -5.58 14.16
C SER A 83 -9.40 -5.66 14.52
N GLU A 84 -9.77 -5.36 15.77
CA GLU A 84 -11.19 -5.33 16.18
C GLU A 84 -12.01 -4.29 15.41
N ALA A 85 -11.47 -3.10 15.18
CA ALA A 85 -12.19 -2.08 14.42
C ALA A 85 -12.33 -2.43 12.93
N LYS A 86 -11.34 -3.11 12.37
CA LYS A 86 -11.35 -3.55 10.97
C LYS A 86 -12.16 -4.83 10.74
N SER A 87 -12.49 -5.59 11.79
CA SER A 87 -13.29 -6.82 11.68
C SER A 87 -14.67 -6.61 11.06
N GLN A 88 -15.22 -5.40 11.12
CA GLN A 88 -16.50 -5.07 10.46
C GLN A 88 -16.45 -5.26 8.93
N ILE A 89 -15.28 -5.37 8.32
CA ILE A 89 -15.10 -5.69 6.89
C ILE A 89 -15.80 -7.01 6.53
N PHE A 90 -15.88 -7.97 7.46
CA PHE A 90 -16.55 -9.26 7.26
C PHE A 90 -18.09 -9.17 7.17
N ASN A 91 -18.68 -7.97 7.34
CA ASN A 91 -20.08 -7.73 7.01
C ASN A 91 -20.30 -7.45 5.51
N CYS A 92 -19.24 -7.20 4.74
CA CYS A 92 -19.31 -7.13 3.27
C CYS A 92 -19.74 -8.48 2.68
N SER A 93 -20.33 -8.48 1.51
CA SER A 93 -20.83 -9.71 0.87
C SER A 93 -19.69 -10.68 0.50
N ILE A 94 -18.54 -10.12 0.12
CA ILE A 94 -17.28 -10.85 -0.16
C ILE A 94 -16.15 -10.09 0.51
N VAL A 95 -15.14 -10.81 0.99
CA VAL A 95 -13.93 -10.21 1.56
C VAL A 95 -12.70 -10.71 0.81
N ALA A 96 -11.91 -9.77 0.27
CA ALA A 96 -10.56 -10.02 -0.19
C ALA A 96 -9.59 -9.66 0.94
N ILE A 97 -8.78 -10.60 1.41
CA ILE A 97 -7.91 -10.40 2.57
C ILE A 97 -6.55 -11.06 2.38
N GLN A 98 -5.50 -10.40 2.86
CA GLN A 98 -4.19 -11.03 2.93
C GLN A 98 -4.25 -12.28 3.83
N LYS A 99 -3.72 -13.41 3.33
CA LYS A 99 -3.79 -14.70 4.02
C LYS A 99 -3.15 -14.65 5.41
N GLU A 100 -1.99 -14.02 5.53
CA GLU A 100 -1.28 -13.89 6.79
C GLU A 100 -2.09 -13.07 7.81
N THR A 101 -2.75 -12.01 7.37
CA THR A 101 -3.63 -11.19 8.23
C THR A 101 -4.87 -11.96 8.67
N LEU A 102 -5.44 -12.79 7.79
CA LEU A 102 -6.56 -13.67 8.13
C LEU A 102 -6.16 -14.67 9.20
N ASP A 103 -5.01 -15.35 9.03
CA ASP A 103 -4.54 -16.39 9.92
C ASP A 103 -4.15 -15.85 11.31
N GLU A 104 -3.60 -14.64 11.36
CA GLU A 104 -3.13 -14.02 12.60
C GLU A 104 -4.29 -13.44 13.43
N PHE A 105 -5.19 -12.69 12.80
CA PHE A 105 -6.19 -11.88 13.53
C PHE A 105 -7.61 -12.43 13.43
N TYR A 106 -7.94 -13.22 12.38
CA TYR A 106 -9.31 -13.58 12.05
C TYR A 106 -9.51 -15.06 11.78
N LYS A 107 -8.65 -15.92 12.30
CA LYS A 107 -8.66 -17.38 12.08
C LYS A 107 -10.02 -18.04 12.33
N ASN A 108 -10.78 -17.52 13.31
CA ASN A 108 -12.06 -18.09 13.74
C ASN A 108 -13.27 -17.31 13.18
N ILE A 109 -13.06 -16.45 12.18
CA ILE A 109 -14.17 -15.69 11.60
C ILE A 109 -15.05 -16.60 10.74
N GLU A 110 -16.34 -16.57 10.98
CA GLU A 110 -17.32 -17.27 10.16
C GLU A 110 -17.79 -16.37 9.03
N HIS A 111 -17.21 -16.52 7.85
CA HIS A 111 -17.63 -15.81 6.64
C HIS A 111 -17.53 -16.74 5.42
N LYS A 112 -18.62 -16.84 4.63
CA LYS A 112 -18.75 -17.84 3.55
C LYS A 112 -18.02 -17.48 2.26
N LYS A 113 -17.61 -16.23 2.08
CA LYS A 113 -17.03 -15.73 0.82
C LYS A 113 -15.78 -14.90 1.11
N ILE A 114 -14.70 -15.60 1.40
CA ILE A 114 -13.37 -15.00 1.59
C ILE A 114 -12.50 -15.42 0.41
N ASN A 115 -11.87 -14.46 -0.24
CA ASN A 115 -10.83 -14.64 -1.24
C ASN A 115 -9.51 -14.14 -0.64
N THR A 116 -8.54 -15.03 -0.52
CA THR A 116 -7.25 -14.72 0.09
C THR A 116 -6.21 -14.36 -0.96
N PHE A 117 -5.23 -13.55 -0.57
CA PHE A 117 -4.06 -13.29 -1.42
C PHE A 117 -2.77 -13.28 -0.59
N SER A 118 -1.67 -13.72 -1.18
CA SER A 118 -0.35 -13.75 -0.55
C SER A 118 0.78 -13.75 -1.57
N LEU A 119 1.97 -13.30 -1.14
CA LEU A 119 3.22 -13.54 -1.89
C LEU A 119 3.66 -15.01 -1.83
N ASN A 120 3.13 -15.77 -0.89
CA ASN A 120 3.41 -17.19 -0.69
C ASN A 120 2.37 -18.05 -1.43
N ASN A 121 2.69 -19.34 -1.66
CA ASN A 121 1.84 -20.24 -2.45
C ASN A 121 0.60 -20.80 -1.70
N ASN A 122 0.20 -20.19 -0.59
CA ASN A 122 -0.89 -20.71 0.27
C ASN A 122 -2.07 -19.73 0.34
N ALA A 123 -2.53 -19.24 -0.80
CA ALA A 123 -3.67 -18.33 -0.91
C ALA A 123 -4.40 -18.54 -2.25
N ASP A 124 -5.61 -18.00 -2.37
CA ASP A 124 -6.41 -18.09 -3.59
C ASP A 124 -5.83 -17.25 -4.74
N VAL A 125 -5.16 -16.13 -4.44
CA VAL A 125 -4.37 -15.35 -5.41
C VAL A 125 -2.92 -15.35 -4.96
N THR A 126 -2.04 -15.84 -5.82
CA THR A 126 -0.59 -15.94 -5.57
C THR A 126 0.22 -15.39 -6.73
N VAL A 127 1.52 -15.19 -6.48
CA VAL A 127 2.45 -14.63 -7.45
C VAL A 127 3.70 -15.50 -7.58
N LYS A 128 4.25 -15.55 -8.80
CA LYS A 128 5.52 -16.23 -9.11
C LYS A 128 6.37 -15.37 -10.03
N ASN A 129 7.66 -15.71 -10.15
CA ASN A 129 8.58 -15.13 -11.12
C ASN A 129 8.61 -13.58 -11.06
N ILE A 130 8.81 -13.03 -9.86
CA ILE A 130 8.80 -11.58 -9.66
C ILE A 130 10.15 -11.01 -10.08
N GLU A 131 10.13 -10.15 -11.09
CA GLU A 131 11.26 -9.36 -11.56
C GLU A 131 11.04 -7.90 -11.14
N TYR A 132 11.65 -7.52 -10.02
CA TYR A 132 11.51 -6.16 -9.47
C TYR A 132 12.32 -5.16 -10.28
N ASP A 133 11.69 -4.04 -10.62
CA ASP A 133 12.33 -2.87 -11.21
C ASP A 133 11.65 -1.58 -10.71
N LEU A 134 12.41 -0.47 -10.69
CA LEU A 134 11.92 0.82 -10.16
C LEU A 134 10.83 1.48 -11.04
N ASP A 135 10.68 1.05 -12.28
CA ASP A 135 9.68 1.57 -13.19
C ASP A 135 8.55 0.59 -13.43
N LYS A 136 8.87 -0.69 -13.63
CA LYS A 136 7.92 -1.72 -14.01
C LYS A 136 8.35 -3.10 -13.50
N THR A 137 7.66 -3.58 -12.52
CA THR A 137 7.82 -4.95 -12.02
C THR A 137 6.97 -5.91 -12.85
N LEU A 138 7.56 -7.04 -13.26
CA LEU A 138 6.88 -8.12 -13.97
C LEU A 138 6.70 -9.31 -13.04
N PHE A 139 5.55 -9.99 -13.16
CA PHE A 139 5.28 -11.20 -12.41
C PHE A 139 4.11 -11.99 -13.00
N ASP A 140 4.05 -13.27 -12.64
CA ASP A 140 2.97 -14.17 -13.01
C ASP A 140 1.97 -14.29 -11.86
N ILE A 141 0.69 -14.14 -12.16
CA ILE A 141 -0.42 -14.35 -11.22
C ILE A 141 -1.03 -15.73 -11.47
N SER A 142 -1.27 -16.47 -10.39
CA SER A 142 -2.14 -17.65 -10.37
C SER A 142 -3.29 -17.38 -9.39
N TYR A 143 -4.52 -17.71 -9.79
CA TYR A 143 -5.68 -17.61 -8.91
C TYR A 143 -6.55 -18.85 -9.02
N ASN A 144 -7.01 -19.33 -7.87
CA ASN A 144 -7.81 -20.55 -7.76
C ASN A 144 -8.98 -20.33 -6.82
N ASN A 145 -10.15 -20.87 -7.19
CA ASN A 145 -11.35 -20.86 -6.37
C ASN A 145 -11.85 -19.46 -5.94
N ILE A 146 -11.57 -18.44 -6.72
CA ILE A 146 -12.06 -17.09 -6.42
C ILE A 146 -13.58 -17.05 -6.53
N ILE A 147 -14.22 -16.65 -5.46
CA ILE A 147 -15.68 -16.47 -5.38
C ILE A 147 -16.04 -15.06 -5.87
N THR A 148 -16.86 -14.99 -6.90
CA THR A 148 -17.26 -13.74 -7.53
C THR A 148 -18.61 -13.19 -7.01
N ALA A 149 -18.87 -11.92 -7.27
CA ALA A 149 -20.12 -11.25 -6.84
C ALA A 149 -21.39 -11.85 -7.45
N ASN A 150 -21.31 -12.47 -8.62
CA ASN A 150 -22.39 -13.22 -9.25
C ASN A 150 -22.49 -14.68 -8.78
N GLY A 151 -21.63 -15.11 -7.85
CA GLY A 151 -21.69 -16.46 -7.27
C GLY A 151 -20.93 -17.52 -8.06
N GLU A 152 -20.21 -17.14 -9.11
CA GLU A 152 -19.33 -18.04 -9.84
C GLU A 152 -18.04 -18.27 -9.06
N VAL A 153 -17.40 -19.42 -9.29
CA VAL A 153 -16.07 -19.74 -8.80
C VAL A 153 -15.14 -19.81 -10.01
N ILE A 154 -14.08 -18.98 -9.99
CA ILE A 154 -13.18 -18.87 -11.13
C ILE A 154 -11.74 -19.20 -10.74
N SER A 155 -10.99 -19.73 -11.70
CA SER A 155 -9.56 -20.03 -11.58
C SER A 155 -8.85 -19.68 -12.88
N GLY A 156 -7.54 -19.40 -12.81
CA GLY A 156 -6.75 -19.09 -13.99
C GLY A 156 -5.41 -18.49 -13.65
N GLU A 157 -4.77 -17.96 -14.70
CA GLU A 157 -3.46 -17.32 -14.61
C GLU A 157 -3.33 -16.19 -15.63
N PHE A 158 -2.45 -15.25 -15.36
CA PHE A 158 -2.05 -14.19 -16.29
C PHE A 158 -0.76 -13.50 -15.84
N LYS A 159 -0.11 -12.83 -16.79
CA LYS A 159 1.08 -12.01 -16.52
C LYS A 159 0.69 -10.57 -16.23
N VAL A 160 1.44 -9.94 -15.34
CA VAL A 160 1.29 -8.54 -14.95
C VAL A 160 2.59 -7.80 -15.16
N GLU A 161 2.47 -6.61 -15.72
CA GLU A 161 3.49 -5.57 -15.74
C GLU A 161 2.88 -4.32 -15.10
N THR A 162 3.48 -3.81 -14.01
CA THR A 162 2.94 -2.67 -13.29
C THR A 162 4.02 -1.95 -12.48
N PHE A 163 3.76 -0.71 -12.09
CA PHE A 163 4.60 -0.02 -11.12
C PHE A 163 4.42 -0.63 -9.72
N ALA A 164 5.38 -1.47 -9.32
CA ALA A 164 5.38 -2.14 -8.02
C ALA A 164 6.82 -2.44 -7.54
N PRO A 165 7.67 -1.42 -7.30
CA PRO A 165 9.11 -1.61 -7.13
C PRO A 165 9.53 -2.35 -5.86
N GLY A 166 8.63 -2.61 -4.92
CA GLY A 166 8.94 -3.34 -3.68
C GLY A 166 7.90 -4.42 -3.35
N LYS A 167 8.26 -5.31 -2.43
CA LYS A 167 7.39 -6.42 -1.97
C LYS A 167 6.02 -5.93 -1.50
N HIS A 168 5.98 -4.82 -0.75
CA HIS A 168 4.73 -4.25 -0.25
C HIS A 168 3.83 -3.74 -1.39
N HIS A 169 4.41 -3.23 -2.48
CA HIS A 169 3.64 -2.85 -3.66
C HIS A 169 3.01 -4.07 -4.33
N VAL A 170 3.78 -5.16 -4.52
CA VAL A 170 3.24 -6.39 -5.09
C VAL A 170 2.13 -6.96 -4.20
N LYS A 171 2.26 -6.95 -2.87
CA LYS A 171 1.17 -7.33 -1.95
C LYS A 171 -0.10 -6.52 -2.19
N ASN A 172 0.04 -5.19 -2.34
CA ASN A 172 -1.10 -4.32 -2.63
C ASN A 172 -1.74 -4.65 -3.99
N VAL A 173 -0.92 -4.91 -5.01
CA VAL A 173 -1.41 -5.35 -6.34
C VAL A 173 -2.19 -6.66 -6.23
N LEU A 174 -1.72 -7.64 -5.46
CA LEU A 174 -2.45 -8.89 -5.23
C LEU A 174 -3.83 -8.65 -4.61
N GLY A 175 -3.92 -7.74 -3.62
CA GLY A 175 -5.19 -7.35 -3.03
C GLY A 175 -6.13 -6.69 -4.04
N VAL A 176 -5.60 -5.82 -4.91
CA VAL A 176 -6.37 -5.23 -6.02
C VAL A 176 -6.88 -6.31 -6.98
N ILE A 177 -6.01 -7.24 -7.38
CA ILE A 177 -6.37 -8.34 -8.28
C ILE A 177 -7.46 -9.21 -7.66
N ALA A 178 -7.30 -9.65 -6.40
CA ALA A 178 -8.30 -10.42 -5.68
C ALA A 178 -9.65 -9.70 -5.63
N THR A 179 -9.64 -8.40 -5.37
CA THR A 179 -10.84 -7.57 -5.35
C THR A 179 -11.48 -7.47 -6.73
N CYS A 180 -10.70 -7.21 -7.78
CA CYS A 180 -11.20 -7.10 -9.14
C CYS A 180 -11.79 -8.43 -9.64
N LEU A 181 -11.14 -9.55 -9.34
CA LEU A 181 -11.67 -10.89 -9.64
C LEU A 181 -12.96 -11.16 -8.86
N SER A 182 -13.03 -10.79 -7.57
CA SER A 182 -14.24 -10.88 -6.75
C SER A 182 -15.40 -10.09 -7.34
N LEU A 183 -15.13 -8.97 -8.00
CA LEU A 183 -16.11 -8.16 -8.74
C LEU A 183 -16.44 -8.71 -10.14
N ASN A 184 -15.87 -9.85 -10.52
CA ASN A 184 -15.98 -10.44 -11.85
C ASN A 184 -15.48 -9.52 -12.98
N ILE A 185 -14.42 -8.75 -12.71
CA ILE A 185 -13.77 -7.91 -13.73
C ILE A 185 -12.93 -8.82 -14.64
N PRO A 186 -13.09 -8.75 -15.97
CA PRO A 186 -12.29 -9.54 -16.91
C PRO A 186 -10.79 -9.28 -16.73
N LYS A 187 -9.98 -10.36 -16.78
CA LYS A 187 -8.53 -10.29 -16.56
C LYS A 187 -7.82 -9.31 -17.52
N GLU A 188 -8.29 -9.18 -18.75
CA GLU A 188 -7.74 -8.26 -19.74
C GLU A 188 -7.87 -6.79 -19.29
N LYS A 189 -8.95 -6.46 -18.60
CA LYS A 189 -9.16 -5.12 -18.02
C LYS A 189 -8.28 -4.91 -16.80
N ILE A 190 -8.09 -5.93 -15.97
CA ILE A 190 -7.19 -5.89 -14.80
C ILE A 190 -5.75 -5.66 -15.29
N ILE A 191 -5.28 -6.44 -16.24
CA ILE A 191 -3.94 -6.30 -16.85
C ILE A 191 -3.74 -4.89 -17.40
N LYS A 192 -4.69 -4.40 -18.22
CA LYS A 192 -4.61 -3.05 -18.80
C LYS A 192 -4.61 -1.95 -17.73
N GLY A 193 -5.42 -2.10 -16.68
CA GLY A 193 -5.47 -1.15 -15.56
C GLY A 193 -4.12 -1.08 -14.83
N LEU A 194 -3.55 -2.23 -14.50
CA LEU A 194 -2.26 -2.35 -13.83
C LEU A 194 -1.10 -1.79 -14.67
N ALA A 195 -1.07 -2.08 -15.98
CA ALA A 195 -0.05 -1.56 -16.89
C ALA A 195 -0.06 -0.02 -17.02
N ASN A 196 -1.22 0.60 -16.80
CA ASN A 196 -1.37 2.06 -16.85
C ASN A 196 -1.08 2.76 -15.51
N TYR A 197 -0.89 2.00 -14.42
CA TYR A 197 -0.60 2.56 -13.11
C TYR A 197 0.83 3.12 -13.07
N LYS A 198 0.98 4.36 -12.58
CA LYS A 198 2.26 5.10 -12.55
C LYS A 198 2.69 5.50 -11.13
N GLY A 199 2.11 4.89 -10.11
CA GLY A 199 2.37 5.28 -8.73
C GLY A 199 1.59 6.53 -8.29
N ILE A 200 1.82 6.92 -7.06
CA ILE A 200 1.17 8.06 -6.40
C ILE A 200 2.25 9.05 -5.97
N LYS A 201 2.03 10.33 -6.23
CA LYS A 201 2.96 11.37 -5.78
C LYS A 201 3.21 11.30 -4.27
N GLY A 202 4.48 11.28 -3.88
CA GLY A 202 4.89 11.13 -2.49
C GLY A 202 4.92 9.67 -1.97
N ARG A 203 4.53 8.69 -2.78
CA ARG A 203 4.58 7.25 -2.44
C ARG A 203 5.45 6.54 -3.44
N THR A 204 6.70 6.25 -3.10
CA THR A 204 7.71 5.69 -4.01
C THR A 204 7.80 6.49 -5.33
N ASN A 205 7.77 7.82 -5.22
CA ASN A 205 7.77 8.68 -6.39
C ASN A 205 9.18 8.82 -6.95
N LYS A 206 9.43 8.28 -8.13
CA LYS A 206 10.72 8.37 -8.82
C LYS A 206 10.80 9.64 -9.65
N LYS A 207 11.92 10.36 -9.54
CA LYS A 207 12.27 11.52 -10.36
C LYS A 207 13.71 11.36 -10.85
N ILE A 208 13.99 11.86 -12.03
CA ILE A 208 15.36 12.00 -12.53
C ILE A 208 15.66 13.48 -12.56
N ILE A 209 16.69 13.91 -11.85
CA ILE A 209 17.15 15.31 -11.79
C ILE A 209 18.64 15.28 -12.14
N GLU A 210 18.98 15.89 -13.30
CA GLU A 210 20.31 15.80 -13.89
C GLU A 210 20.73 14.33 -14.06
N ASN A 211 21.80 13.89 -13.38
CA ASN A 211 22.29 12.52 -13.41
C ASN A 211 21.88 11.68 -12.18
N SER A 212 20.99 12.20 -11.35
CA SER A 212 20.60 11.57 -10.09
C SER A 212 19.16 11.03 -10.16
N THR A 213 18.98 9.79 -9.75
CA THR A 213 17.66 9.20 -9.51
C THR A 213 17.25 9.49 -8.07
N ILE A 214 16.12 10.15 -7.90
CA ILE A 214 15.55 10.48 -6.59
C ILE A 214 14.28 9.67 -6.38
N ILE A 215 14.23 8.90 -5.31
CA ILE A 215 13.03 8.15 -4.88
C ILE A 215 12.49 8.81 -3.61
N GLU A 216 11.24 9.23 -3.64
CA GLU A 216 10.58 9.90 -2.52
C GLU A 216 9.53 9.00 -1.87
N GLU A 217 9.72 8.68 -0.60
CA GLU A 217 8.74 8.12 0.31
C GLU A 217 8.35 9.20 1.31
N ILE A 218 7.31 9.97 0.98
CA ILE A 218 6.84 11.08 1.82
C ILE A 218 5.41 10.82 2.24
N ASN A 219 5.23 10.35 3.46
CA ASN A 219 3.89 10.14 4.00
C ASN A 219 3.86 10.26 5.52
N PRO A 220 2.69 10.60 6.10
CA PRO A 220 2.56 10.83 7.54
C PRO A 220 2.62 9.54 8.39
N GLY A 221 2.36 8.39 7.80
CA GLY A 221 2.30 7.10 8.50
C GLY A 221 3.58 6.26 8.37
N ILE A 222 4.73 6.87 8.04
CA ILE A 222 6.01 6.13 8.00
C ILE A 222 6.34 5.59 9.40
N ASN A 223 6.56 4.29 9.48
CA ASN A 223 7.03 3.56 10.65
C ASN A 223 8.30 2.78 10.30
N THR A 224 8.88 2.08 11.27
CA THR A 224 10.12 1.31 11.08
C THR A 224 9.99 0.31 9.93
N LYS A 225 8.87 -0.39 9.83
CA LYS A 225 8.65 -1.39 8.75
C LYS A 225 8.59 -0.76 7.37
N ALA A 226 7.96 0.41 7.25
CA ALA A 226 7.95 1.16 5.99
C ALA A 226 9.35 1.61 5.57
N ILE A 227 10.19 2.03 6.54
CA ILE A 227 11.60 2.36 6.30
C ILE A 227 12.36 1.13 5.79
N GLU A 228 12.23 -0.02 6.46
CA GLU A 228 12.85 -1.28 6.04
C GLU A 228 12.46 -1.67 4.60
N GLU A 229 11.17 -1.63 4.28
CA GLU A 229 10.66 -1.99 2.95
C GLU A 229 11.15 -1.01 1.87
N SER A 230 11.25 0.29 2.19
CA SER A 230 11.77 1.30 1.27
C SER A 230 13.26 1.10 0.99
N ILE A 231 14.06 0.79 2.01
CA ILE A 231 15.49 0.51 1.85
C ILE A 231 15.70 -0.79 1.06
N ASN A 232 14.87 -1.80 1.31
CA ASN A 232 14.96 -3.07 0.59
C ASN A 232 14.70 -2.93 -0.92
N MET A 233 13.95 -1.92 -1.38
CA MET A 233 13.75 -1.67 -2.82
C MET A 233 15.05 -1.30 -3.54
N ILE A 234 15.98 -0.65 -2.85
CA ILE A 234 17.25 -0.20 -3.44
C ILE A 234 18.44 -1.12 -3.08
N ARG A 235 18.19 -2.24 -2.40
CA ARG A 235 19.26 -3.11 -1.85
C ARG A 235 20.28 -3.59 -2.87
N ASN A 236 19.86 -3.80 -4.11
CA ASN A 236 20.70 -4.26 -5.21
C ASN A 236 21.11 -3.13 -6.17
N LEU A 237 20.90 -1.88 -5.75
CA LEU A 237 21.22 -0.70 -6.53
C LEU A 237 22.38 0.04 -5.87
N ASP A 238 23.36 0.44 -6.68
CA ASP A 238 24.54 1.13 -6.20
C ASP A 238 24.33 2.65 -6.09
N ASP A 239 25.22 3.28 -5.34
CA ASP A 239 25.36 4.75 -5.28
C ASP A 239 24.15 5.52 -4.72
N TYR A 240 23.42 4.94 -3.77
CA TYR A 240 22.34 5.65 -3.10
C TYR A 240 22.79 6.30 -1.79
N TYR A 241 22.43 7.57 -1.59
CA TYR A 241 22.27 8.16 -0.28
C TYR A 241 20.88 7.82 0.26
N ILE A 242 20.77 7.51 1.54
CA ILE A 242 19.50 7.25 2.21
C ILE A 242 19.25 8.39 3.19
N ALA A 243 18.28 9.25 2.90
CA ALA A 243 17.85 10.31 3.81
C ALA A 243 16.62 9.88 4.58
N ILE A 244 16.66 9.95 5.91
CA ILE A 244 15.56 9.54 6.78
C ILE A 244 15.26 10.65 7.77
N GLY A 245 13.96 10.99 7.89
CA GLY A 245 13.55 11.99 8.84
C GLY A 245 12.07 12.31 8.81
N GLY A 246 11.73 13.54 9.15
CA GLY A 246 10.36 13.99 9.14
C GLY A 246 10.02 15.00 10.20
N ASP A 247 8.73 15.29 10.30
CA ASP A 247 8.12 16.20 11.26
C ASP A 247 7.35 15.39 12.32
N TYR A 248 7.30 15.86 13.57
CA TYR A 248 6.41 15.34 14.62
C TYR A 248 5.00 15.89 14.52
N GLY A 249 4.06 15.29 15.24
CA GLY A 249 2.68 15.77 15.35
C GLY A 249 1.85 15.65 14.06
N ILE A 250 2.28 14.85 13.11
CA ILE A 250 1.57 14.66 11.83
C ILE A 250 0.43 13.65 11.96
N THR A 251 0.61 12.61 12.77
CA THR A 251 -0.41 11.61 13.10
C THR A 251 -0.49 11.42 14.61
N CYS A 252 -1.53 10.70 15.07
CA CYS A 252 -1.70 10.40 16.51
C CYS A 252 -0.61 9.47 17.05
N GLU A 253 0.04 8.71 16.18
CA GLU A 253 1.14 7.80 16.53
C GLU A 253 2.46 8.40 16.07
N GLU A 254 3.43 8.47 16.96
CA GLU A 254 4.78 8.86 16.61
C GLU A 254 5.63 7.64 16.23
N ILE A 255 6.70 7.89 15.49
CA ILE A 255 7.63 6.85 15.07
C ILE A 255 8.44 6.35 16.27
N ASP A 256 8.68 5.05 16.34
CA ASP A 256 9.58 4.46 17.33
C ASP A 256 11.06 4.65 16.90
N GLU A 257 11.64 5.76 17.32
CA GLU A 257 13.01 6.14 16.97
C GLU A 257 14.05 5.11 17.43
N SER A 258 13.79 4.41 18.56
CA SER A 258 14.70 3.39 19.08
C SER A 258 14.74 2.16 18.18
N LYS A 259 13.59 1.72 17.66
CA LYS A 259 13.55 0.65 16.67
C LYS A 259 14.22 1.06 15.36
N VAL A 260 13.97 2.31 14.93
CA VAL A 260 14.59 2.82 13.69
C VAL A 260 16.11 2.89 13.86
N SER A 261 16.64 3.49 14.94
CA SER A 261 18.09 3.58 15.16
C SER A 261 18.73 2.20 15.21
N THR A 262 18.15 1.24 15.94
CA THR A 262 18.63 -0.14 16.00
C THR A 262 18.71 -0.77 14.61
N TYR A 263 17.69 -0.59 13.78
CA TYR A 263 17.72 -1.08 12.40
C TYR A 263 18.79 -0.40 11.55
N LEU A 264 18.89 0.93 11.61
CA LEU A 264 19.89 1.69 10.84
C LEU A 264 21.32 1.37 11.24
N ASP A 265 21.58 1.06 12.50
CA ASP A 265 22.89 0.63 12.99
C ASP A 265 23.38 -0.67 12.33
N THR A 266 22.47 -1.51 11.80
CA THR A 266 22.81 -2.76 11.09
C THR A 266 23.17 -2.55 9.62
N LEU A 267 22.91 -1.36 9.07
CA LEU A 267 23.06 -1.10 7.64
C LEU A 267 24.44 -0.52 7.30
N ASP A 268 24.97 -0.92 6.16
CA ASP A 268 26.18 -0.33 5.58
C ASP A 268 25.82 0.56 4.37
N TYR A 269 25.17 1.69 4.65
CA TYR A 269 24.77 2.69 3.66
C TYR A 269 25.20 4.09 4.09
N ASN A 270 25.32 5.01 3.13
CA ASN A 270 25.49 6.43 3.39
C ASN A 270 24.15 7.04 3.87
N ILE A 271 23.91 6.97 5.18
CA ILE A 271 22.70 7.47 5.82
C ILE A 271 22.88 8.94 6.19
N ILE A 272 21.84 9.74 5.92
CA ILE A 272 21.74 11.13 6.33
C ILE A 272 20.42 11.30 7.08
N LEU A 273 20.48 11.64 8.35
CA LEU A 273 19.28 11.93 9.13
C LEU A 273 18.86 13.39 8.93
N THR A 274 17.53 13.67 8.88
CA THR A 274 17.06 15.02 8.57
C THR A 274 15.74 15.36 9.26
N GLY A 275 15.51 16.67 9.54
CA GLY A 275 14.32 17.14 10.22
C GLY A 275 14.25 16.74 11.69
N GLU A 276 13.11 17.00 12.33
CA GLU A 276 12.91 16.76 13.77
C GLU A 276 13.01 15.28 14.14
N VAL A 277 12.35 14.42 13.38
CA VAL A 277 12.41 12.96 13.56
C VAL A 277 13.83 12.43 13.37
N GLY A 278 14.55 12.96 12.35
CA GLY A 278 15.95 12.59 12.13
C GLY A 278 16.85 12.97 13.30
N GLU A 279 16.63 14.11 13.94
CA GLU A 279 17.35 14.53 15.15
C GLU A 279 17.07 13.59 16.33
N GLY A 280 15.81 13.17 16.50
CA GLY A 280 15.44 12.20 17.53
C GLY A 280 16.09 10.83 17.33
N ILE A 281 16.12 10.33 16.10
CA ILE A 281 16.82 9.08 15.75
C ILE A 281 18.33 9.21 16.00
N LEU A 282 18.95 10.34 15.60
CA LEU A 282 20.40 10.58 15.76
C LEU A 282 20.86 10.42 17.21
N LYS A 283 20.07 10.92 18.17
CA LYS A 283 20.37 10.81 19.62
C LYS A 283 20.41 9.37 20.13
N LYS A 284 19.91 8.41 19.34
CA LYS A 284 19.80 6.98 19.68
C LYS A 284 20.71 6.09 18.82
N MET A 285 21.41 6.67 17.84
CA MET A 285 22.36 5.94 16.98
C MET A 285 23.62 5.55 17.76
N ASN A 286 24.13 4.35 17.51
CA ASN A 286 25.40 3.88 18.06
C ASN A 286 26.58 4.21 17.13
N LYS A 287 26.33 4.38 15.83
CA LYS A 287 27.35 4.75 14.84
C LYS A 287 27.23 6.22 14.43
N PRO A 288 28.33 6.86 14.02
CA PRO A 288 28.31 8.23 13.53
C PRO A 288 27.52 8.30 12.22
N VAL A 289 26.53 9.18 12.16
CA VAL A 289 25.68 9.41 10.98
C VAL A 289 25.60 10.91 10.70
N LYS A 290 25.58 11.30 9.43
CA LYS A 290 25.41 12.70 9.05
C LYS A 290 24.02 13.19 9.38
N TYR A 291 23.91 14.46 9.78
CA TYR A 291 22.65 15.12 10.02
C TYR A 291 22.54 16.43 9.21
N SER A 292 21.37 16.67 8.66
CA SER A 292 21.01 17.93 8.01
C SER A 292 19.66 18.39 8.53
N LYS A 293 19.58 19.65 8.95
CA LYS A 293 18.32 20.21 9.46
C LYS A 293 17.19 20.18 8.41
N ASN A 294 17.54 20.42 7.14
CA ASN A 294 16.60 20.50 6.04
C ASN A 294 16.86 19.39 5.02
N PHE A 295 15.82 18.68 4.63
CA PHE A 295 15.94 17.66 3.59
C PHE A 295 16.28 18.25 2.21
N GLN A 296 15.94 19.53 1.94
CA GLN A 296 16.32 20.21 0.71
C GLN A 296 17.84 20.32 0.53
N ASP A 297 18.59 20.44 1.62
CA ASP A 297 20.05 20.49 1.56
C ASP A 297 20.61 19.10 1.20
N VAL A 298 19.96 18.02 1.69
CA VAL A 298 20.30 16.64 1.30
C VAL A 298 20.06 16.41 -0.19
N TYR A 299 18.94 16.96 -0.71
CA TYR A 299 18.65 16.93 -2.15
C TYR A 299 19.76 17.58 -2.98
N LYS A 300 20.11 18.82 -2.62
CA LYS A 300 21.17 19.57 -3.31
C LYS A 300 22.52 18.82 -3.25
N GLN A 301 22.84 18.26 -2.09
CA GLN A 301 24.06 17.48 -1.91
C GLN A 301 24.08 16.22 -2.79
N ALA A 302 22.99 15.48 -2.87
CA ALA A 302 22.91 14.30 -3.72
C ALA A 302 23.11 14.65 -5.20
N ILE A 303 22.39 15.67 -5.71
CA ILE A 303 22.50 16.13 -7.09
C ILE A 303 23.91 16.64 -7.38
N HIS A 304 24.47 17.52 -6.53
CA HIS A 304 25.82 18.05 -6.72
C HIS A 304 26.91 16.96 -6.79
N ASN A 305 26.73 15.88 -6.04
CA ASN A 305 27.66 14.75 -6.00
C ASN A 305 27.34 13.66 -7.05
N ASN A 306 26.38 13.87 -7.94
CA ASN A 306 25.88 12.88 -8.90
C ASN A 306 25.53 11.53 -8.22
N LYS A 307 24.91 11.58 -7.02
CA LYS A 307 24.46 10.41 -6.27
C LYS A 307 22.96 10.25 -6.35
N ASN A 308 22.50 9.02 -6.39
CA ASN A 308 21.09 8.71 -6.24
C ASN A 308 20.63 8.95 -4.80
N LEU A 309 19.36 9.22 -4.58
CA LEU A 309 18.78 9.50 -3.27
C LEU A 309 17.50 8.73 -3.04
N LEU A 310 17.43 8.00 -1.94
CA LEU A 310 16.19 7.53 -1.36
C LEU A 310 15.84 8.47 -0.19
N LEU A 311 14.81 9.28 -0.35
CA LEU A 311 14.29 10.17 0.69
C LEU A 311 13.07 9.52 1.36
N ILE A 312 13.20 9.16 2.62
CA ILE A 312 12.12 8.64 3.47
C ILE A 312 11.79 9.71 4.49
N TYR A 313 10.68 10.41 4.29
CA TYR A 313 10.36 11.60 5.08
C TYR A 313 8.91 11.56 5.60
N ARG A 314 8.77 11.50 6.93
CA ARG A 314 7.47 11.48 7.60
C ARG A 314 6.86 12.86 7.61
N SER A 315 5.96 13.14 6.65
CA SER A 315 5.25 14.42 6.55
C SER A 315 4.04 14.31 5.61
N ASP A 316 3.21 15.36 5.58
CA ASP A 316 2.18 15.51 4.56
C ASP A 316 2.80 16.03 3.26
N TYR A 317 2.82 15.20 2.22
CA TYR A 317 3.36 15.56 0.90
C TYR A 317 2.79 16.86 0.33
N ARG A 318 1.51 17.15 0.58
CA ARG A 318 0.84 18.36 0.08
C ARG A 318 1.36 19.63 0.78
N LYS A 319 1.75 19.50 2.05
CA LYS A 319 2.32 20.63 2.82
C LYS A 319 3.75 20.92 2.41
N LEU A 320 4.55 19.88 2.13
CA LEU A 320 5.94 20.05 1.71
C LEU A 320 6.08 20.73 0.35
N ASN A 321 5.20 20.44 -0.61
CA ASN A 321 5.22 21.08 -1.93
C ASN A 321 4.71 22.53 -1.96
N LYS A 322 4.25 23.08 -0.83
CA LYS A 322 3.85 24.49 -0.69
C LYS A 322 4.91 25.32 0.03
N ARG A 323 5.96 24.70 0.55
CA ARG A 323 7.15 25.33 1.15
C ARG A 323 8.27 25.41 0.12
#